data_c6680f48a76379a36f753e0e4b4f1934
#
_entry.id   c6680f48a76379a36f753e0e4b4f1934
#
_cell.length_a   1.000
_cell.length_b   1.000
_cell.length_c   1.000
_cell.angle_alpha   90.00
_cell.angle_beta   90.00
_cell.angle_gamma   90.00
#
_symmetry.space_group_name_H-M   'P 1'
#
loop_
_entity.id
_entity.type
_entity.pdbx_description
1 polymer ?
#
loop_
_entity_poly.entity_id
_entity_poly.type
_entity_poly.pdbx_seq_one_letter_code
_entity_poly.pdbx_strand_id
1 'polypeptide(L)'
;SYRAHRLLFDDDAMYYSVSSSLLAGMTRLGQITQFYDTGHYRLHHDYINGSNNDFLVLATQSNTDTEEDKIISIDKETHEIKKVIDLEELFINYRQNLDSSQDKALDWMHINALQLVDKDSLIISSRETSTIIKINSIYDSPTVDYMIGSPLFWQESGYDKFLLTQIGDFSLNAGQHC
;
A
#
# COMPACT_ATOMS: atom_id res chain seq x y z
N SER A 1 8.84 1.71 20.22
CA SER A 1 9.37 0.39 19.88
C SER A 1 8.85 -0.01 18.50
N TYR A 2 9.73 -0.36 17.59
CA TYR A 2 9.37 -0.87 16.27
C TYR A 2 8.65 -2.23 16.40
N ARG A 3 7.61 -2.46 15.61
CA ARG A 3 6.93 -3.75 15.52
C ARG A 3 7.23 -4.35 14.16
N ALA A 4 7.61 -5.62 14.11
CA ALA A 4 7.65 -6.36 12.85
C ALA A 4 6.21 -6.48 12.32
N HIS A 5 5.98 -6.11 11.06
CA HIS A 5 4.63 -6.07 10.50
C HIS A 5 4.20 -7.44 9.97
N ARG A 6 5.03 -8.06 9.17
CA ARG A 6 4.72 -9.33 8.51
C ARG A 6 5.95 -10.22 8.46
N LEU A 7 5.74 -11.53 8.37
CA LEU A 7 6.73 -12.52 8.01
C LEU A 7 6.35 -13.08 6.64
N LEU A 8 7.19 -12.87 5.63
CA LEU A 8 7.04 -13.45 4.31
C LEU A 8 7.86 -14.72 4.18
N PHE A 9 7.30 -15.68 3.48
CA PHE A 9 8.01 -16.88 3.06
C PHE A 9 8.11 -16.90 1.53
N ASP A 10 9.29 -17.26 1.03
CA ASP A 10 9.56 -17.43 -0.38
C ASP A 10 10.59 -18.55 -0.52
N ASP A 11 10.18 -19.68 -1.12
CA ASP A 11 10.96 -20.89 -1.23
C ASP A 11 11.67 -21.28 0.07
N ASP A 12 12.99 -21.08 0.14
CA ASP A 12 13.82 -21.43 1.29
C ASP A 12 14.15 -20.24 2.21
N ALA A 13 13.63 -19.06 1.92
CA ALA A 13 13.90 -17.84 2.66
C ALA A 13 12.69 -17.33 3.43
N MET A 14 12.96 -16.63 4.51
CA MET A 14 12.00 -15.82 5.26
C MET A 14 12.45 -14.36 5.20
N TYR A 15 11.49 -13.46 5.05
CA TYR A 15 11.74 -12.02 5.03
C TYR A 15 10.92 -11.33 6.10
N TYR A 16 11.54 -10.40 6.81
CA TYR A 16 10.87 -9.65 7.87
C TYR A 16 11.48 -8.25 8.00
N SER A 17 10.68 -7.32 8.50
CA SER A 17 11.15 -5.97 8.78
C SER A 17 11.88 -5.93 10.12
N VAL A 18 13.11 -5.41 10.11
CA VAL A 18 13.92 -5.20 11.33
C VAL A 18 13.85 -3.76 11.82
N SER A 19 13.48 -2.84 10.94
CA SER A 19 13.20 -1.45 11.27
C SER A 19 12.19 -0.87 10.27
N SER A 20 11.83 0.39 10.42
CA SER A 20 10.99 1.11 9.44
C SER A 20 11.70 1.34 8.09
N SER A 21 12.98 1.09 7.98
CA SER A 21 13.75 1.30 6.75
C SER A 21 14.54 0.07 6.31
N LEU A 22 14.31 -1.10 6.91
CA LEU A 22 15.15 -2.26 6.63
C LEU A 22 14.34 -3.55 6.69
N LEU A 23 14.38 -4.33 5.60
CA LEU A 23 13.97 -5.72 5.55
C LEU A 23 15.20 -6.63 5.64
N ALA A 24 15.07 -7.79 6.28
CA ALA A 24 16.08 -8.82 6.33
C ALA A 24 15.56 -10.10 5.67
N GLY A 25 16.43 -10.72 4.88
CA GLY A 25 16.26 -12.09 4.40
C GLY A 25 17.00 -13.07 5.31
N MET A 26 16.37 -14.19 5.63
CA MET A 26 16.89 -15.20 6.53
C MET A 26 16.57 -16.60 6.03
N THR A 27 17.51 -17.53 6.16
CA THR A 27 17.23 -18.95 5.91
C THR A 27 16.29 -19.52 6.96
N ARG A 28 15.68 -20.67 6.68
CA ARG A 28 14.87 -21.40 7.68
C ARG A 28 15.63 -21.84 8.93
N LEU A 29 16.94 -21.82 8.87
CA LEU A 29 17.82 -22.14 10.01
C LEU A 29 18.24 -20.90 10.83
N GLY A 30 17.68 -19.73 10.49
CA GLY A 30 17.95 -18.49 11.23
C GLY A 30 19.19 -17.72 10.80
N GLN A 31 19.85 -18.11 9.70
CA GLN A 31 21.01 -17.39 9.18
C GLN A 31 20.52 -16.21 8.32
N ILE A 32 20.90 -14.99 8.69
CA ILE A 32 20.63 -13.80 7.88
C ILE A 32 21.49 -13.88 6.61
N THR A 33 20.84 -13.72 5.47
CA THR A 33 21.47 -13.80 4.14
C THR A 33 21.71 -12.43 3.53
N GLN A 34 20.79 -11.49 3.74
CA GLN A 34 20.85 -10.17 3.12
C GLN A 34 19.95 -9.16 3.83
N PHE A 35 20.18 -7.89 3.52
CA PHE A 35 19.36 -6.78 3.95
C PHE A 35 18.92 -5.96 2.75
N TYR A 36 17.69 -5.44 2.82
CA TYR A 36 17.10 -4.52 1.85
C TYR A 36 16.81 -3.21 2.56
N ASP A 37 17.58 -2.19 2.24
CA ASP A 37 17.38 -0.83 2.74
C ASP A 37 16.28 -0.16 1.90
N THR A 38 15.32 0.48 2.55
CA THR A 38 14.23 1.20 1.87
C THR A 38 14.59 2.65 1.54
N GLY A 39 15.84 3.06 1.78
CA GLY A 39 16.34 4.39 1.45
C GLY A 39 15.61 5.50 2.20
N HIS A 40 15.01 6.40 1.47
CA HIS A 40 14.23 7.52 2.02
C HIS A 40 12.75 7.19 2.25
N TYR A 41 12.36 5.92 2.11
CA TYR A 41 11.02 5.47 2.42
C TYR A 41 10.97 4.80 3.80
N ARG A 42 9.92 5.09 4.55
CA ARG A 42 9.61 4.39 5.79
C ARG A 42 8.55 3.34 5.52
N LEU A 43 8.89 2.08 5.74
CA LEU A 43 8.00 0.95 5.67
C LEU A 43 6.97 1.00 6.81
N HIS A 44 5.73 0.72 6.49
CA HIS A 44 4.65 0.56 7.46
C HIS A 44 3.72 -0.60 7.09
N HIS A 45 2.91 -1.04 8.03
CA HIS A 45 1.85 -2.04 7.94
C HIS A 45 2.20 -3.34 7.17
N ASP A 46 2.38 -3.30 5.86
CA ASP A 46 2.41 -4.53 5.07
C ASP A 46 3.44 -4.49 3.92
N TYR A 47 3.89 -5.67 3.53
CA TYR A 47 4.70 -5.92 2.35
C TYR A 47 4.49 -7.35 1.87
N ILE A 48 4.59 -7.58 0.57
CA ILE A 48 4.32 -8.87 -0.09
C ILE A 48 5.39 -9.16 -1.14
N ASN A 49 5.42 -10.42 -1.62
CA ASN A 49 6.13 -10.75 -2.84
C ASN A 49 5.38 -10.16 -4.04
N GLY A 50 6.07 -9.39 -4.86
CA GLY A 50 5.60 -8.90 -6.14
C GLY A 50 5.79 -9.94 -7.24
N SER A 51 5.39 -9.60 -8.46
CA SER A 51 5.46 -10.50 -9.62
C SER A 51 6.74 -10.38 -10.44
N ASN A 52 7.54 -9.36 -10.19
CA ASN A 52 8.76 -9.05 -10.94
C ASN A 52 10.05 -9.37 -10.16
N ASN A 53 10.03 -10.45 -9.37
CA ASN A 53 11.11 -10.81 -8.44
C ASN A 53 11.44 -9.68 -7.47
N ASP A 54 10.41 -9.05 -6.94
CA ASP A 54 10.49 -7.88 -6.07
C ASP A 54 9.65 -8.07 -4.79
N PHE A 55 9.83 -7.16 -3.85
CA PHE A 55 8.88 -6.90 -2.78
C PHE A 55 8.05 -5.68 -3.13
N LEU A 56 6.75 -5.75 -2.96
CA LEU A 56 5.87 -4.59 -2.91
C LEU A 56 5.66 -4.21 -1.45
N VAL A 57 5.91 -2.94 -1.13
CA VAL A 57 6.00 -2.46 0.25
C VAL A 57 5.14 -1.21 0.40
N LEU A 58 4.29 -1.20 1.42
CA LEU A 58 3.60 0.02 1.84
C LEU A 58 4.60 0.97 2.48
N ALA A 59 4.63 2.21 2.04
CA ALA A 59 5.65 3.16 2.44
C ALA A 59 5.14 4.59 2.61
N THR A 60 5.81 5.31 3.49
CA THR A 60 5.77 6.77 3.59
C THR A 60 7.07 7.31 3.01
N GLN A 61 6.99 8.24 2.09
CA GLN A 61 8.18 8.93 1.60
C GLN A 61 8.62 10.00 2.62
N SER A 62 9.90 10.01 2.97
CA SER A 62 10.45 11.02 3.89
C SER A 62 10.46 12.41 3.26
N ASN A 63 10.21 13.43 4.06
CA ASN A 63 10.17 14.84 3.64
C ASN A 63 9.05 15.18 2.64
N THR A 64 7.93 14.47 2.68
CA THR A 64 6.68 14.83 2.01
C THR A 64 5.64 15.29 3.05
N ASP A 65 4.59 15.93 2.57
CA ASP A 65 3.48 16.42 3.39
C ASP A 65 2.41 15.36 3.65
N THR A 66 2.65 14.11 3.21
CA THR A 66 1.71 13.00 3.36
C THR A 66 2.35 11.78 3.99
N GLU A 67 1.54 10.96 4.62
CA GLU A 67 1.95 9.68 5.23
C GLU A 67 1.12 8.52 4.68
N GLU A 68 1.75 7.33 4.65
CA GLU A 68 1.10 6.03 4.39
C GLU A 68 0.30 5.96 3.07
N ASP A 69 0.86 6.54 2.01
CA ASP A 69 0.21 6.68 0.71
C ASP A 69 1.07 6.29 -0.51
N LYS A 70 2.20 5.63 -0.29
CA LYS A 70 3.08 5.16 -1.36
C LYS A 70 3.20 3.64 -1.36
N ILE A 71 3.35 3.07 -2.55
CA ILE A 71 3.75 1.67 -2.72
C ILE A 71 5.04 1.67 -3.52
N ILE A 72 6.07 1.06 -2.95
CA ILE A 72 7.37 0.91 -3.60
C ILE A 72 7.62 -0.55 -3.96
N SER A 73 8.45 -0.78 -4.97
CA SER A 73 9.04 -2.06 -5.31
C SER A 73 10.51 -2.06 -4.90
N ILE A 74 10.96 -3.19 -4.35
CA ILE A 74 12.37 -3.43 -4.05
C ILE A 74 12.77 -4.71 -4.78
N ASP A 75 13.62 -4.59 -5.78
CA ASP A 75 14.15 -5.74 -6.52
C ASP A 75 14.96 -6.65 -5.61
N LYS A 76 14.70 -7.96 -5.64
CA LYS A 76 15.32 -8.92 -4.73
C LYS A 76 16.80 -9.22 -5.04
N GLU A 77 17.25 -8.97 -6.27
CA GLU A 77 18.62 -9.22 -6.69
C GLU A 77 19.48 -7.95 -6.64
N THR A 78 18.96 -6.87 -7.21
CA THR A 78 19.71 -5.62 -7.36
C THR A 78 19.54 -4.68 -6.17
N HIS A 79 18.50 -4.88 -5.35
CA HIS A 79 18.05 -4.00 -4.27
C HIS A 79 17.62 -2.60 -4.77
N GLU A 80 17.38 -2.45 -6.08
CA GLU A 80 16.87 -1.21 -6.64
C GLU A 80 15.46 -0.92 -6.12
N ILE A 81 15.23 0.34 -5.73
CA ILE A 81 13.93 0.79 -5.26
C ILE A 81 13.27 1.60 -6.36
N LYS A 82 12.00 1.28 -6.65
CA LYS A 82 11.14 2.03 -7.57
C LYS A 82 9.85 2.42 -6.87
N LYS A 83 9.40 3.65 -7.06
CA LYS A 83 8.04 4.04 -6.70
C LYS A 83 7.09 3.42 -7.74
N VAL A 84 6.20 2.57 -7.29
CA VAL A 84 5.24 1.86 -8.14
C VAL A 84 3.93 2.61 -8.20
N ILE A 85 3.40 3.02 -7.04
CA ILE A 85 2.15 3.78 -6.95
C ILE A 85 2.36 4.95 -6.00
N ASP A 86 1.95 6.12 -6.45
CA ASP A 86 1.75 7.30 -5.64
C ASP A 86 0.25 7.60 -5.59
N LEU A 87 -0.35 7.42 -4.43
CA LEU A 87 -1.79 7.64 -4.30
C LEU A 87 -2.18 9.12 -4.40
N GLU A 88 -1.27 10.07 -4.10
CA GLU A 88 -1.53 11.49 -4.35
C GLU A 88 -1.69 11.79 -5.84
N GLU A 89 -0.88 11.15 -6.70
CA GLU A 89 -1.00 11.27 -8.14
C GLU A 89 -2.25 10.54 -8.65
N LEU A 90 -2.51 9.32 -8.12
CA LEU A 90 -3.65 8.50 -8.56
C LEU A 90 -5.00 9.09 -8.15
N PHE A 91 -5.08 9.74 -6.98
CA PHE A 91 -6.30 10.35 -6.43
C PHE A 91 -6.21 11.86 -6.30
N ILE A 92 -5.57 12.52 -7.26
CA ILE A 92 -5.23 13.96 -7.19
C ILE A 92 -6.43 14.86 -6.90
N ASN A 93 -7.58 14.62 -7.53
CA ASN A 93 -8.79 15.42 -7.29
C ASN A 93 -9.35 15.23 -5.89
N TYR A 94 -9.30 14.00 -5.37
CA TYR A 94 -9.71 13.73 -4.00
C TYR A 94 -8.78 14.44 -3.01
N ARG A 95 -7.47 14.31 -3.21
CA ARG A 95 -6.44 14.92 -2.37
C ARG A 95 -6.56 16.45 -2.32
N GLN A 96 -6.81 17.09 -3.45
CA GLN A 96 -6.96 18.55 -3.54
C GLN A 96 -8.21 19.08 -2.84
N ASN A 97 -9.25 18.28 -2.69
CA ASN A 97 -10.49 18.66 -2.02
C ASN A 97 -10.45 18.45 -0.50
N LEU A 98 -9.40 17.82 0.03
CA LEU A 98 -9.24 17.66 1.46
C LEU A 98 -8.85 18.99 2.12
N ASP A 99 -9.47 19.27 3.26
CA ASP A 99 -9.13 20.44 4.06
C ASP A 99 -7.73 20.29 4.67
N SER A 100 -6.79 21.08 4.18
CA SER A 100 -5.39 21.09 4.62
C SER A 100 -5.18 21.53 6.08
N SER A 101 -6.21 22.07 6.72
CA SER A 101 -6.15 22.52 8.11
C SER A 101 -6.36 21.40 9.13
N GLN A 102 -6.69 20.19 8.68
CA GLN A 102 -6.93 19.03 9.54
C GLN A 102 -5.72 18.09 9.57
N ASP A 103 -5.42 17.52 10.73
CA ASP A 103 -4.39 16.46 10.88
C ASP A 103 -4.63 15.25 9.93
N LYS A 104 -5.88 15.04 9.53
CA LYS A 104 -6.27 14.04 8.54
C LYS A 104 -5.71 14.30 7.12
N ALA A 105 -5.32 15.53 6.80
CA ALA A 105 -4.72 15.83 5.50
C ALA A 105 -3.32 15.22 5.35
N LEU A 106 -2.63 14.97 6.45
CA LEU A 106 -1.32 14.33 6.47
C LEU A 106 -1.47 12.80 6.21
N ASP A 107 -2.34 12.15 6.97
CA ASP A 107 -2.62 10.69 6.91
C ASP A 107 -3.99 10.44 6.24
N TRP A 108 -4.12 10.83 5.00
CA TRP A 108 -5.40 10.94 4.29
C TRP A 108 -5.96 9.64 3.73
N MET A 109 -5.11 8.66 3.46
CA MET A 109 -5.50 7.33 2.96
C MET A 109 -5.28 6.25 4.00
N HIS A 110 -4.18 6.30 4.71
CA HIS A 110 -3.75 5.29 5.67
C HIS A 110 -3.89 3.86 5.12
N ILE A 111 -3.12 3.57 4.07
CA ILE A 111 -3.16 2.23 3.49
C ILE A 111 -2.48 1.23 4.43
N ASN A 112 -3.18 0.16 4.77
CA ASN A 112 -2.75 -0.76 5.82
C ASN A 112 -2.68 -2.24 5.41
N ALA A 113 -3.09 -2.57 4.20
CA ALA A 113 -2.94 -3.90 3.63
C ALA A 113 -2.84 -3.85 2.11
N LEU A 114 -2.11 -4.81 1.53
CA LEU A 114 -2.06 -5.01 0.09
C LEU A 114 -2.05 -6.49 -0.27
N GLN A 115 -2.62 -6.81 -1.44
CA GLN A 115 -2.66 -8.16 -1.98
C GLN A 115 -2.59 -8.12 -3.49
N LEU A 116 -1.70 -8.89 -4.09
CA LEU A 116 -1.73 -9.14 -5.54
C LEU A 116 -2.98 -9.94 -5.91
N VAL A 117 -3.66 -9.52 -6.97
CA VAL A 117 -4.76 -10.25 -7.59
C VAL A 117 -4.23 -11.09 -8.76
N ASP A 118 -3.33 -10.51 -9.51
CA ASP A 118 -2.62 -11.13 -10.62
C ASP A 118 -1.22 -10.49 -10.77
N LYS A 119 -0.57 -10.68 -11.92
CA LYS A 119 0.80 -10.21 -12.16
C LYS A 119 0.94 -8.68 -12.15
N ASP A 120 -0.12 -7.95 -12.44
CA ASP A 120 -0.07 -6.52 -12.69
C ASP A 120 -1.24 -5.77 -12.05
N SER A 121 -1.93 -6.40 -11.12
CA SER A 121 -2.98 -5.73 -10.35
C SER A 121 -2.96 -6.12 -8.87
N LEU A 122 -3.35 -5.17 -8.05
CA LEU A 122 -3.43 -5.36 -6.61
C LEU A 122 -4.70 -4.77 -6.00
N ILE A 123 -5.01 -5.22 -4.81
CA ILE A 123 -6.03 -4.65 -3.93
C ILE A 123 -5.32 -4.04 -2.73
N ILE A 124 -5.73 -2.83 -2.37
CA ILE A 124 -5.30 -2.15 -1.14
C ILE A 124 -6.49 -1.88 -0.23
N SER A 125 -6.23 -1.78 1.06
CA SER A 125 -7.19 -1.31 2.05
C SER A 125 -6.80 0.07 2.56
N SER A 126 -7.72 1.02 2.49
CA SER A 126 -7.57 2.37 3.03
C SER A 126 -8.45 2.54 4.26
N ARG A 127 -7.83 2.84 5.39
CA ARG A 127 -8.54 3.02 6.67
C ARG A 127 -9.32 4.33 6.68
N GLU A 128 -8.70 5.43 6.31
CA GLU A 128 -9.32 6.77 6.44
C GLU A 128 -10.49 6.97 5.48
N THR A 129 -10.48 6.31 4.33
CA THR A 129 -11.61 6.32 3.40
C THR A 129 -12.55 5.12 3.56
N SER A 130 -12.23 4.18 4.47
CA SER A 130 -12.99 2.94 4.67
C SER A 130 -13.28 2.21 3.36
N THR A 131 -12.26 2.10 2.50
CA THR A 131 -12.42 1.63 1.13
C THR A 131 -11.38 0.56 0.78
N ILE A 132 -11.85 -0.48 0.10
CA ILE A 132 -11.01 -1.43 -0.62
C ILE A 132 -10.89 -0.94 -2.07
N ILE A 133 -9.68 -0.85 -2.59
CA ILE A 133 -9.40 -0.28 -3.91
C ILE A 133 -8.63 -1.31 -4.73
N LYS A 134 -9.15 -1.64 -5.92
CA LYS A 134 -8.39 -2.41 -6.91
C LYS A 134 -7.71 -1.49 -7.90
N ILE A 135 -6.42 -1.73 -8.12
CA ILE A 135 -5.55 -0.96 -9.01
C ILE A 135 -4.94 -1.92 -10.03
N ASN A 136 -5.05 -1.58 -11.30
CA ASN A 136 -4.46 -2.29 -12.43
C ASN A 136 -3.19 -1.59 -12.93
N SER A 137 -2.38 -2.31 -13.72
CA SER A 137 -1.16 -1.80 -14.39
C SER A 137 -0.16 -1.18 -13.41
N ILE A 138 0.05 -1.87 -12.30
CA ILE A 138 0.80 -1.33 -11.16
C ILE A 138 2.27 -1.01 -11.48
N TYR A 139 2.88 -1.69 -12.44
CA TYR A 139 4.28 -1.50 -12.80
C TYR A 139 4.52 -0.54 -13.97
N ASP A 140 3.46 -0.08 -14.64
CA ASP A 140 3.56 0.81 -15.80
C ASP A 140 2.79 2.12 -15.58
N SER A 141 1.47 2.04 -15.62
CA SER A 141 0.57 3.20 -15.49
C SER A 141 -0.62 2.85 -14.60
N PRO A 142 -0.47 2.97 -13.27
CA PRO A 142 -1.50 2.57 -12.32
C PRO A 142 -2.85 3.26 -12.57
N THR A 143 -3.92 2.48 -12.61
CA THR A 143 -5.29 2.97 -12.79
C THR A 143 -6.24 2.29 -11.82
N VAL A 144 -7.21 3.05 -11.31
CA VAL A 144 -8.27 2.49 -10.48
C VAL A 144 -9.20 1.67 -11.35
N ASP A 145 -9.44 0.41 -10.98
CA ASP A 145 -10.39 -0.48 -11.63
C ASP A 145 -11.77 -0.37 -10.97
N TYR A 146 -11.85 -0.69 -9.69
CA TYR A 146 -13.06 -0.52 -8.89
C TYR A 146 -12.73 -0.25 -7.42
N MET A 147 -13.75 0.20 -6.70
CA MET A 147 -13.69 0.44 -5.27
C MET A 147 -14.91 -0.18 -4.55
N ILE A 148 -14.68 -0.66 -3.32
CA ILE A 148 -15.73 -1.14 -2.41
C ILE A 148 -15.64 -0.30 -1.14
N GLY A 149 -16.64 0.50 -0.88
CA GLY A 149 -16.65 1.40 0.28
C GLY A 149 -17.88 2.29 0.31
N SER A 150 -17.91 3.18 1.28
CA SER A 150 -19.01 4.13 1.42
C SER A 150 -18.87 5.28 0.42
N PRO A 151 -19.92 5.64 -0.33
CA PRO A 151 -19.91 6.80 -1.21
C PRO A 151 -19.61 8.13 -0.48
N LEU A 152 -19.84 8.19 0.83
CA LEU A 152 -19.67 9.42 1.62
C LEU A 152 -18.25 9.98 1.54
N PHE A 153 -17.23 9.13 1.38
CA PHE A 153 -15.84 9.56 1.31
C PHE A 153 -15.43 10.08 -0.07
N TRP A 154 -16.16 9.68 -1.13
CA TRP A 154 -15.76 9.90 -2.51
C TRP A 154 -16.63 10.91 -3.28
N GLN A 155 -17.63 11.51 -2.59
CA GLN A 155 -18.50 12.52 -3.18
C GLN A 155 -17.70 13.71 -3.71
N GLU A 156 -18.14 14.20 -4.88
CA GLU A 156 -17.54 15.36 -5.57
C GLU A 156 -16.07 15.20 -6.00
N SER A 157 -15.46 14.03 -5.75
CA SER A 157 -14.08 13.76 -6.14
C SER A 157 -13.92 13.29 -7.59
N GLY A 158 -15.02 12.79 -8.19
CA GLY A 158 -15.00 12.13 -9.51
C GLY A 158 -14.52 10.68 -9.47
N TYR A 159 -14.20 10.13 -8.30
CA TYR A 159 -13.84 8.71 -8.11
C TYR A 159 -15.03 7.85 -7.70
N ASP A 160 -16.16 8.44 -7.33
CA ASP A 160 -17.42 7.76 -7.03
C ASP A 160 -17.87 6.81 -8.15
N LYS A 161 -17.54 7.11 -9.40
CA LYS A 161 -17.81 6.26 -10.57
C LYS A 161 -17.15 4.88 -10.53
N PHE A 162 -16.11 4.69 -9.71
CA PHE A 162 -15.42 3.41 -9.52
C PHE A 162 -16.05 2.58 -8.40
N LEU A 163 -16.96 3.13 -7.61
CA LEU A 163 -17.62 2.41 -6.54
C LEU A 163 -18.56 1.34 -7.11
N LEU A 164 -18.39 0.12 -6.62
CA LEU A 164 -19.31 -0.96 -6.93
C LEU A 164 -20.66 -0.73 -6.24
N THR A 165 -21.73 -1.06 -6.95
CA THR A 165 -23.06 -1.02 -6.39
C THR A 165 -23.31 -2.26 -5.54
N GLN A 166 -23.72 -2.05 -4.30
CA GLN A 166 -24.13 -3.13 -3.42
C GLN A 166 -25.37 -3.85 -3.94
N ILE A 167 -25.31 -5.17 -4.01
CA ILE A 167 -26.46 -6.04 -4.30
C ILE A 167 -26.73 -6.91 -3.08
N GLY A 168 -27.91 -6.79 -2.50
CA GLY A 168 -28.30 -7.49 -1.27
C GLY A 168 -28.30 -6.59 -0.05
N ASP A 169 -28.83 -7.13 1.04
CA ASP A 169 -28.96 -6.43 2.33
C ASP A 169 -27.86 -6.86 3.27
N PHE A 170 -26.74 -6.17 3.21
CA PHE A 170 -25.62 -6.31 4.14
C PHE A 170 -25.00 -4.95 4.44
N SER A 171 -24.43 -4.83 5.61
CA SER A 171 -23.78 -3.60 6.04
C SER A 171 -22.40 -3.47 5.36
N LEU A 172 -22.20 -2.42 4.57
CA LEU A 172 -20.86 -1.96 4.23
C LEU A 172 -20.29 -1.27 5.46
N ASN A 173 -19.79 -2.06 6.38
CA ASN A 173 -19.09 -1.48 7.51
C ASN A 173 -17.83 -0.81 7.04
N ALA A 174 -17.72 0.43 7.41
CA ALA A 174 -16.52 1.25 7.27
C ALA A 174 -15.34 0.72 8.11
N GLY A 175 -15.27 -0.46 8.47
CA GLY A 175 -14.22 -1.05 9.27
C GLY A 175 -13.31 -1.94 8.43
N GLN A 176 -12.99 -1.55 7.22
CA GLN A 176 -12.08 -2.24 6.32
C GLN A 176 -10.62 -2.05 6.70
N HIS A 177 -10.37 -1.79 7.92
CA HIS A 177 -9.04 -1.69 8.49
C HIS A 177 -8.84 -2.82 9.49
N CYS A 178 -7.72 -3.40 9.45
CA CYS A 178 -7.28 -4.37 10.46
C CYS A 178 -6.73 -3.67 11.69
#